data_35064d1401713ef43099288eed31ffc0
#
_entry.id   35064d1401713ef43099288eed31ffc0
#
_cell.length_a   1.000
_cell.length_b   1.000
_cell.length_c   1.000
_cell.angle_alpha   90.00
_cell.angle_beta   90.00
_cell.angle_gamma   90.00
#
_symmetry.space_group_name_H-M   'P 1'
#
loop_
_entity.id
_entity.type
_entity.pdbx_description
1 polymer ?
#
loop_
_entity_poly.entity_id
_entity_poly.type
_entity_poly.pdbx_seq_one_letter_code
_entity_poly.pdbx_strand_id
1 'polypeptide(L)'
;MSKFLKWLLIILAALFVIAYFGYNYMKSQTKKASPEEVVTFHVGDLSLEVDYSRPSKKGRAIFGGLVPYGKVWRTGANEATTVTINKDMRFGNVAVKAGKYTLWSIPGADEWSVILNSKMYGWGVNFDGEAQRDPMADVAQVKVPVRHIVVPMEQFTIAVEGDPTELTLTWDDVQVGVPVSAQ
;
A
#
# COMPACT_ATOMS: atom_id res chain seq x y z
N MET A 1 34.54 -33.47 13.78
CA MET A 1 33.43 -33.32 12.83
C MET A 1 33.67 -34.21 11.63
N SER A 2 32.74 -35.08 11.29
CA SER A 2 32.88 -36.02 10.15
C SER A 2 33.00 -35.23 8.81
N LYS A 3 33.67 -35.81 7.80
CA LYS A 3 33.79 -35.21 6.48
C LYS A 3 32.39 -34.92 5.87
N PHE A 4 31.43 -35.81 6.11
CA PHE A 4 30.03 -35.67 5.69
C PHE A 4 29.39 -34.40 6.30
N LEU A 5 29.54 -34.20 7.61
CA LEU A 5 28.96 -33.03 8.29
C LEU A 5 29.56 -31.69 7.76
N LYS A 6 30.87 -31.68 7.47
CA LYS A 6 31.51 -30.49 6.86
C LYS A 6 30.94 -30.16 5.52
N TRP A 7 30.79 -31.14 4.62
CA TRP A 7 30.21 -30.92 3.30
C TRP A 7 28.75 -30.53 3.36
N LEU A 8 27.96 -31.12 4.26
CA LEU A 8 26.59 -30.73 4.49
C LEU A 8 26.45 -29.26 4.88
N LEU A 9 27.27 -28.81 5.83
CA LEU A 9 27.26 -27.40 6.27
C LEU A 9 27.69 -26.44 5.14
N ILE A 10 28.68 -26.81 4.33
CA ILE A 10 29.10 -26.01 3.17
C ILE A 10 27.97 -25.88 2.17
N ILE A 11 27.27 -26.97 1.84
CA ILE A 11 26.14 -26.95 0.92
C ILE A 11 24.99 -26.09 1.46
N LEU A 12 24.63 -26.24 2.75
CA LEU A 12 23.60 -25.42 3.37
C LEU A 12 23.97 -23.92 3.36
N ALA A 13 25.23 -23.59 3.66
CA ALA A 13 25.70 -22.22 3.59
C ALA A 13 25.65 -21.66 2.16
N ALA A 14 26.06 -22.44 1.17
CA ALA A 14 25.96 -22.05 -0.25
C ALA A 14 24.52 -21.82 -0.69
N LEU A 15 23.60 -22.72 -0.32
CA LEU A 15 22.16 -22.55 -0.61
C LEU A 15 21.60 -21.32 0.06
N PHE A 16 21.95 -21.03 1.31
CA PHE A 16 21.53 -19.82 2.00
C PHE A 16 22.02 -18.55 1.28
N VAL A 17 23.29 -18.53 0.86
CA VAL A 17 23.88 -17.40 0.13
C VAL A 17 23.14 -17.19 -1.20
N ILE A 18 22.89 -18.26 -1.96
CA ILE A 18 22.15 -18.19 -3.24
C ILE A 18 20.73 -17.68 -3.01
N ALA A 19 20.03 -18.20 -1.98
CA ALA A 19 18.67 -17.77 -1.65
C ALA A 19 18.65 -16.28 -1.24
N TYR A 20 19.62 -15.85 -0.42
CA TYR A 20 19.74 -14.45 0.02
C TYR A 20 19.97 -13.49 -1.16
N PHE A 21 20.93 -13.78 -2.04
CA PHE A 21 21.19 -12.93 -3.21
C PHE A 21 20.04 -12.99 -4.23
N GLY A 22 19.43 -14.16 -4.43
CA GLY A 22 18.25 -14.33 -5.28
C GLY A 22 17.07 -13.49 -4.79
N TYR A 23 16.77 -13.55 -3.50
CA TYR A 23 15.73 -12.73 -2.87
C TYR A 23 15.99 -11.22 -3.04
N ASN A 24 17.22 -10.75 -2.74
CA ASN A 24 17.56 -9.33 -2.89
C ASN A 24 17.51 -8.86 -4.34
N TYR A 25 17.94 -9.71 -5.28
CA TYR A 25 17.83 -9.40 -6.70
C TYR A 25 16.36 -9.27 -7.13
N MET A 26 15.51 -10.23 -6.75
CA MET A 26 14.08 -10.18 -7.04
C MET A 26 13.45 -8.91 -6.44
N LYS A 27 13.72 -8.61 -5.17
CA LYS A 27 13.23 -7.40 -4.50
C LYS A 27 13.68 -6.12 -5.23
N SER A 28 14.92 -6.06 -5.70
CA SER A 28 15.41 -4.94 -6.51
C SER A 28 14.67 -4.78 -7.84
N GLN A 29 14.34 -5.89 -8.53
CA GLN A 29 13.60 -5.83 -9.79
C GLN A 29 12.14 -5.39 -9.58
N THR A 30 11.48 -5.84 -8.50
CA THR A 30 10.11 -5.40 -8.20
C THR A 30 10.07 -3.90 -7.88
N LYS A 31 11.07 -3.35 -7.16
CA LYS A 31 11.17 -1.91 -6.87
C LYS A 31 11.46 -1.08 -8.14
N LYS A 32 12.20 -1.61 -9.12
CA LYS A 32 12.34 -0.95 -10.43
C LYS A 32 11.02 -0.88 -11.20
N ALA A 33 10.20 -1.93 -11.11
CA ALA A 33 8.92 -1.99 -11.80
C ALA A 33 7.85 -1.11 -11.14
N SER A 34 7.94 -0.94 -9.81
CA SER A 34 7.04 -0.13 -8.99
C SER A 34 7.89 0.61 -7.95
N PRO A 35 8.41 1.81 -8.30
CA PRO A 35 9.27 2.57 -7.40
C PRO A 35 8.60 2.86 -6.06
N GLU A 36 9.38 2.77 -4.99
CA GLU A 36 8.97 3.20 -3.67
C GLU A 36 9.07 4.72 -3.56
N GLU A 37 8.10 5.32 -2.93
CA GLU A 37 8.06 6.74 -2.64
C GLU A 37 7.61 6.97 -1.19
N VAL A 38 8.32 7.85 -0.50
CA VAL A 38 7.93 8.36 0.81
C VAL A 38 7.59 9.82 0.63
N VAL A 39 6.34 10.18 0.90
CA VAL A 39 5.84 11.56 0.80
C VAL A 39 5.26 12.00 2.12
N THR A 40 5.51 13.27 2.49
CA THR A 40 4.93 13.87 3.67
C THR A 40 4.04 15.03 3.25
N PHE A 41 2.80 14.98 3.70
CA PHE A 41 1.80 16.03 3.49
C PHE A 41 1.53 16.76 4.80
N HIS A 42 1.25 18.06 4.69
CA HIS A 42 0.91 18.92 5.83
C HIS A 42 -0.47 19.53 5.64
N VAL A 43 -1.31 19.40 6.66
CA VAL A 43 -2.64 20.03 6.75
C VAL A 43 -2.66 20.83 8.05
N GLY A 44 -2.23 22.10 8.00
CA GLY A 44 -1.89 22.88 9.18
C GLY A 44 -0.73 22.23 9.95
N ASP A 45 -0.96 21.83 11.19
CA ASP A 45 0.01 21.17 12.05
C ASP A 45 -0.12 19.61 12.05
N LEU A 46 -1.11 19.07 11.36
CA LEU A 46 -1.22 17.65 11.04
C LEU A 46 -0.24 17.30 9.92
N SER A 47 0.54 16.25 10.10
CA SER A 47 1.35 15.67 9.03
C SER A 47 1.01 14.18 8.82
N LEU A 48 0.93 13.80 7.53
CA LEU A 48 0.77 12.42 7.08
C LEU A 48 2.00 12.05 6.27
N GLU A 49 2.80 11.11 6.75
CA GLU A 49 3.87 10.48 5.98
C GLU A 49 3.34 9.18 5.38
N VAL A 50 3.38 9.08 4.06
CA VAL A 50 2.92 7.91 3.31
C VAL A 50 4.12 7.26 2.64
N ASP A 51 4.33 5.96 2.93
CA ASP A 51 5.35 5.12 2.30
C ASP A 51 4.64 4.06 1.48
N TYR A 52 4.85 4.09 0.17
CA TYR A 52 4.14 3.23 -0.78
C TYR A 52 4.93 2.97 -2.05
N SER A 53 4.62 1.87 -2.74
CA SER A 53 5.17 1.58 -4.06
C SER A 53 4.19 1.97 -5.15
N ARG A 54 4.69 2.64 -6.20
CA ARG A 54 3.93 3.24 -7.31
C ARG A 54 3.97 2.38 -8.58
N PRO A 55 3.04 1.45 -8.78
CA PRO A 55 2.97 0.71 -10.03
C PRO A 55 2.52 1.59 -11.18
N SER A 56 3.04 1.34 -12.39
CA SER A 56 2.60 1.97 -13.64
C SER A 56 1.55 1.12 -14.34
N LYS A 57 0.62 1.78 -15.06
CA LYS A 57 -0.46 1.15 -15.83
C LYS A 57 0.08 0.26 -16.95
N LYS A 58 1.04 0.75 -17.73
CA LYS A 58 1.68 0.03 -18.85
C LYS A 58 0.65 -0.59 -19.81
N GLY A 59 -0.39 0.18 -20.15
CA GLY A 59 -1.45 -0.24 -21.08
C GLY A 59 -2.41 -1.31 -20.56
N ARG A 60 -2.33 -1.69 -19.27
CA ARG A 60 -3.21 -2.72 -18.67
C ARG A 60 -4.54 -2.11 -18.20
N ALA A 61 -5.61 -2.93 -18.21
CA ALA A 61 -6.81 -2.60 -17.45
C ALA A 61 -6.49 -2.71 -15.95
N ILE A 62 -6.70 -1.62 -15.21
CA ILE A 62 -6.34 -1.55 -13.79
C ILE A 62 -7.48 -2.09 -12.93
N PHE A 63 -8.51 -1.31 -12.72
CA PHE A 63 -9.62 -1.71 -11.84
C PHE A 63 -10.59 -2.64 -12.59
N GLY A 64 -10.99 -3.73 -11.92
CA GLY A 64 -11.69 -4.85 -12.56
C GLY A 64 -10.78 -5.82 -13.32
N GLY A 65 -9.52 -5.45 -13.57
CA GLY A 65 -8.49 -6.26 -14.22
C GLY A 65 -7.35 -6.63 -13.25
N LEU A 66 -6.26 -5.83 -13.26
CA LEU A 66 -5.10 -6.05 -12.38
C LEU A 66 -5.46 -5.96 -10.89
N VAL A 67 -6.35 -5.05 -10.54
CA VAL A 67 -6.93 -4.89 -9.20
C VAL A 67 -8.41 -5.24 -9.28
N PRO A 68 -8.80 -6.47 -8.91
CA PRO A 68 -10.19 -6.93 -9.02
C PRO A 68 -11.12 -6.16 -8.09
N TYR A 69 -12.35 -5.89 -8.56
CA TYR A 69 -13.39 -5.30 -7.73
C TYR A 69 -13.80 -6.23 -6.58
N GLY A 70 -14.13 -5.64 -5.43
CA GLY A 70 -14.57 -6.34 -4.23
C GLY A 70 -13.46 -7.12 -3.50
N LYS A 71 -12.21 -7.05 -3.97
CA LYS A 71 -11.07 -7.69 -3.32
C LYS A 71 -10.24 -6.68 -2.53
N VAL A 72 -9.71 -7.13 -1.38
CA VAL A 72 -8.80 -6.31 -0.58
C VAL A 72 -7.51 -6.09 -1.37
N TRP A 73 -7.09 -4.84 -1.49
CA TRP A 73 -5.86 -4.42 -2.12
C TRP A 73 -4.97 -3.68 -1.12
N ARG A 74 -3.66 -3.98 -1.13
CA ARG A 74 -2.65 -3.31 -0.27
C ARG A 74 -2.34 -1.87 -0.67
N THR A 75 -3.19 -1.26 -1.52
CA THR A 75 -3.17 0.14 -1.95
C THR A 75 -1.79 0.57 -2.49
N GLY A 76 -1.29 -0.22 -3.43
CA GLY A 76 0.04 -0.08 -4.05
C GLY A 76 0.57 -1.41 -4.54
N ALA A 77 1.89 -1.52 -4.59
CA ALA A 77 2.61 -2.73 -5.00
C ALA A 77 3.73 -3.05 -3.98
N ASN A 78 4.37 -4.20 -4.13
CA ASN A 78 5.46 -4.68 -3.28
C ASN A 78 5.03 -4.76 -1.79
N GLU A 79 5.63 -3.97 -0.91
CA GLU A 79 5.27 -3.88 0.49
C GLU A 79 3.88 -3.23 0.68
N ALA A 80 3.22 -3.51 1.79
CA ALA A 80 1.96 -2.87 2.14
C ALA A 80 2.18 -1.37 2.39
N THR A 81 1.34 -0.52 1.80
CA THR A 81 1.38 0.93 2.00
C THR A 81 1.19 1.28 3.47
N THR A 82 2.00 2.20 4.00
CA THR A 82 1.86 2.69 5.36
C THR A 82 1.57 4.19 5.40
N VAL A 83 0.85 4.61 6.44
CA VAL A 83 0.55 6.01 6.74
C VAL A 83 0.94 6.27 8.19
N THR A 84 1.87 7.21 8.42
CA THR A 84 2.24 7.68 9.75
C THR A 84 1.59 9.03 10.01
N ILE A 85 0.88 9.16 11.11
CA ILE A 85 0.09 10.31 11.50
C ILE A 85 0.69 10.89 12.79
N ASN A 86 1.10 12.17 12.79
CA ASN A 86 1.77 12.79 13.92
C ASN A 86 0.82 13.24 15.04
N LYS A 87 -0.46 13.47 14.74
CA LYS A 87 -1.49 13.93 15.68
C LYS A 87 -2.81 13.21 15.43
N ASP A 88 -3.70 13.24 16.42
CA ASP A 88 -5.06 12.74 16.26
C ASP A 88 -5.76 13.46 15.10
N MET A 89 -6.44 12.72 14.25
CA MET A 89 -7.10 13.25 13.06
C MET A 89 -8.50 12.64 12.85
N ARG A 90 -9.27 13.28 11.98
CA ARG A 90 -10.43 12.65 11.35
C ARG A 90 -10.03 12.07 10.01
N PHE A 91 -10.41 10.80 9.80
CA PHE A 91 -10.33 10.08 8.54
C PHE A 91 -11.77 9.81 8.07
N GLY A 92 -12.26 10.65 7.16
CA GLY A 92 -13.69 10.76 6.92
C GLY A 92 -14.43 11.18 8.19
N ASN A 93 -15.35 10.34 8.62
CA ASN A 93 -16.13 10.54 9.86
C ASN A 93 -15.53 9.83 11.09
N VAL A 94 -14.42 9.10 10.95
CA VAL A 94 -13.82 8.30 12.02
C VAL A 94 -12.66 9.06 12.67
N ALA A 95 -12.64 9.12 13.99
CA ALA A 95 -11.49 9.66 14.75
C ALA A 95 -10.38 8.61 14.80
N VAL A 96 -9.17 9.00 14.41
CA VAL A 96 -7.98 8.15 14.37
C VAL A 96 -6.88 8.79 15.21
N LYS A 97 -6.27 8.00 16.09
CA LYS A 97 -5.16 8.45 16.94
C LYS A 97 -3.87 8.64 16.14
N ALA A 98 -2.97 9.48 16.66
CA ALA A 98 -1.60 9.54 16.16
C ALA A 98 -0.96 8.15 16.18
N GLY A 99 -0.21 7.81 15.13
CA GLY A 99 0.40 6.48 15.03
C GLY A 99 0.75 6.10 13.59
N LYS A 100 1.26 4.87 13.43
CA LYS A 100 1.56 4.28 12.12
C LYS A 100 0.55 3.18 11.82
N TYR A 101 0.01 3.22 10.60
CA TYR A 101 -1.05 2.34 10.11
C TYR A 101 -0.68 1.78 8.74
N THR A 102 -1.21 0.63 8.37
CA THR A 102 -1.21 0.18 6.98
C THR A 102 -2.50 0.63 6.30
N LEU A 103 -2.38 1.04 5.04
CA LEU A 103 -3.47 1.52 4.21
C LEU A 103 -3.93 0.41 3.26
N TRP A 104 -5.21 0.09 3.34
CA TRP A 104 -5.86 -0.91 2.50
C TRP A 104 -7.04 -0.30 1.78
N SER A 105 -7.40 -0.87 0.64
CA SER A 105 -8.62 -0.49 -0.06
C SER A 105 -9.34 -1.72 -0.60
N ILE A 106 -10.65 -1.57 -0.79
CA ILE A 106 -11.51 -2.54 -1.49
C ILE A 106 -12.15 -1.76 -2.62
N PRO A 107 -11.59 -1.82 -3.82
CA PRO A 107 -12.15 -1.14 -4.99
C PRO A 107 -13.51 -1.70 -5.38
N GLY A 108 -14.43 -0.82 -5.72
CA GLY A 108 -15.68 -1.11 -6.41
C GLY A 108 -15.78 -0.26 -7.67
N ALA A 109 -16.77 -0.49 -8.51
CA ALA A 109 -16.97 0.31 -9.72
C ALA A 109 -17.36 1.75 -9.38
N ASP A 110 -18.26 1.93 -8.43
CA ASP A 110 -18.84 3.23 -8.07
C ASP A 110 -18.37 3.75 -6.71
N GLU A 111 -17.93 2.86 -5.83
CA GLU A 111 -17.56 3.19 -4.45
C GLU A 111 -16.40 2.30 -3.98
N TRP A 112 -15.45 2.89 -3.25
CA TRP A 112 -14.37 2.14 -2.59
C TRP A 112 -14.54 2.18 -1.08
N SER A 113 -14.09 1.12 -0.41
CA SER A 113 -13.77 1.16 1.02
C SER A 113 -12.27 1.44 1.18
N VAL A 114 -11.92 2.50 1.89
CA VAL A 114 -10.53 2.84 2.26
C VAL A 114 -10.35 2.61 3.75
N ILE A 115 -9.30 1.89 4.14
CA ILE A 115 -9.17 1.28 5.46
C ILE A 115 -7.79 1.58 6.05
N LEU A 116 -7.76 2.05 7.30
CA LEU A 116 -6.55 2.11 8.12
C LEU A 116 -6.54 0.93 9.09
N ASN A 117 -5.42 0.20 9.13
CA ASN A 117 -5.25 -1.00 9.95
C ASN A 117 -4.02 -0.83 10.86
N SER A 118 -4.15 -1.16 12.14
CA SER A 118 -3.08 -0.97 13.13
C SER A 118 -1.97 -2.02 13.07
N LYS A 119 -2.19 -3.13 12.35
CA LYS A 119 -1.19 -4.19 12.20
C LYS A 119 -0.25 -3.87 11.04
N MET A 120 1.05 -4.09 11.26
CA MET A 120 2.06 -3.93 10.23
C MET A 120 2.25 -5.23 9.44
N TYR A 121 2.42 -5.09 8.14
CA TYR A 121 2.63 -6.20 7.21
C TYR A 121 3.89 -5.92 6.39
N GLY A 122 4.64 -6.97 6.05
CA GLY A 122 5.74 -6.86 5.11
C GLY A 122 5.21 -6.70 3.67
N TRP A 123 5.10 -7.80 2.94
CA TRP A 123 4.61 -7.78 1.55
C TRP A 123 3.11 -7.53 1.41
N GLY A 124 2.32 -7.77 2.45
CA GLY A 124 0.88 -7.54 2.50
C GLY A 124 0.01 -8.56 1.75
N VAL A 125 0.62 -9.47 1.02
CA VAL A 125 -0.06 -10.60 0.36
C VAL A 125 0.68 -11.90 0.63
N ASN A 126 -0.03 -13.03 0.59
CA ASN A 126 0.54 -14.37 0.63
C ASN A 126 1.09 -14.78 -0.76
N PHE A 127 1.61 -16.01 -0.87
CA PHE A 127 2.16 -16.53 -2.13
C PHE A 127 1.11 -16.71 -3.24
N ASP A 128 -0.17 -16.82 -2.88
CA ASP A 128 -1.29 -16.90 -3.82
C ASP A 128 -1.80 -15.51 -4.27
N GLY A 129 -1.19 -14.44 -3.75
CA GLY A 129 -1.55 -13.05 -4.06
C GLY A 129 -2.73 -12.53 -3.24
N GLU A 130 -3.22 -13.27 -2.26
CA GLU A 130 -4.31 -12.84 -1.41
C GLU A 130 -3.82 -11.89 -0.32
N ALA A 131 -4.60 -10.83 -0.06
CA ALA A 131 -4.29 -9.83 0.96
C ALA A 131 -4.31 -10.44 2.37
N GLN A 132 -3.28 -10.16 3.15
CA GLN A 132 -3.10 -10.66 4.52
C GLN A 132 -3.70 -9.73 5.60
N ARG A 133 -4.53 -8.76 5.21
CA ARG A 133 -5.18 -7.83 6.16
C ARG A 133 -6.00 -8.61 7.18
N ASP A 134 -5.78 -8.29 8.46
CA ASP A 134 -6.57 -8.77 9.57
C ASP A 134 -7.70 -7.75 9.86
N PRO A 135 -8.96 -8.04 9.55
CA PRO A 135 -10.06 -7.11 9.77
C PRO A 135 -10.26 -6.71 11.25
N MET A 136 -9.80 -7.53 12.20
CA MET A 136 -9.90 -7.23 13.63
C MET A 136 -8.94 -6.11 14.07
N ALA A 137 -7.97 -5.78 13.25
CA ALA A 137 -7.02 -4.69 13.49
C ALA A 137 -7.38 -3.39 12.73
N ASP A 138 -8.53 -3.33 12.08
CA ASP A 138 -9.01 -2.12 11.42
C ASP A 138 -9.35 -1.05 12.45
N VAL A 139 -8.83 0.15 12.27
CA VAL A 139 -9.11 1.31 13.14
C VAL A 139 -10.04 2.31 12.49
N ALA A 140 -10.08 2.33 11.16
CA ALA A 140 -11.01 3.14 10.39
C ALA A 140 -11.32 2.46 9.06
N GLN A 141 -12.58 2.53 8.63
CA GLN A 141 -13.04 2.15 7.30
C GLN A 141 -14.02 3.21 6.83
N VAL A 142 -13.73 3.81 5.68
CA VAL A 142 -14.53 4.87 5.07
C VAL A 142 -14.90 4.47 3.65
N LYS A 143 -16.18 4.61 3.31
CA LYS A 143 -16.68 4.45 1.97
C LYS A 143 -16.64 5.78 1.24
N VAL A 144 -16.08 5.78 0.04
CA VAL A 144 -15.89 6.98 -0.79
C VAL A 144 -16.30 6.72 -2.23
N PRO A 145 -16.96 7.67 -2.88
CA PRO A 145 -17.38 7.52 -4.26
C PRO A 145 -16.17 7.56 -5.22
N VAL A 146 -16.29 6.83 -6.31
CA VAL A 146 -15.37 6.90 -7.44
C VAL A 146 -15.60 8.22 -8.21
N ARG A 147 -14.51 8.88 -8.56
CA ARG A 147 -14.49 10.02 -9.49
C ARG A 147 -13.67 9.63 -10.71
N HIS A 148 -14.15 9.97 -11.90
CA HIS A 148 -13.36 9.79 -13.12
C HIS A 148 -12.65 11.09 -13.48
N ILE A 149 -11.33 10.99 -13.70
CA ILE A 149 -10.50 12.12 -14.10
C ILE A 149 -10.32 12.13 -15.62
N VAL A 150 -10.22 13.33 -16.20
CA VAL A 150 -10.13 13.51 -17.66
C VAL A 150 -8.80 13.03 -18.24
N VAL A 151 -7.71 13.24 -17.49
CA VAL A 151 -6.35 12.85 -17.90
C VAL A 151 -5.92 11.64 -17.09
N PRO A 152 -5.85 10.44 -17.67
CA PRO A 152 -5.48 9.24 -16.96
C PRO A 152 -4.06 9.31 -16.33
N MET A 153 -3.94 8.87 -15.09
CA MET A 153 -2.68 8.83 -14.36
C MET A 153 -1.95 7.51 -14.65
N GLU A 154 -0.77 7.58 -15.26
CA GLU A 154 0.03 6.39 -15.61
C GLU A 154 0.53 5.64 -14.37
N GLN A 155 0.98 6.35 -13.34
CA GLN A 155 1.46 5.79 -12.09
C GLN A 155 0.42 5.96 -10.98
N PHE A 156 0.21 4.91 -10.18
CA PHE A 156 -0.54 5.02 -8.93
C PHE A 156 0.03 6.14 -8.05
N THR A 157 -0.79 7.06 -7.64
CA THR A 157 -0.40 8.24 -6.88
C THR A 157 -1.29 8.43 -5.67
N ILE A 158 -0.65 8.64 -4.53
CA ILE A 158 -1.31 9.06 -3.29
C ILE A 158 -0.93 10.53 -3.06
N ALA A 159 -1.94 11.38 -2.80
CA ALA A 159 -1.75 12.79 -2.53
C ALA A 159 -2.67 13.25 -1.38
N VAL A 160 -2.40 14.44 -0.84
CA VAL A 160 -3.34 15.15 0.04
C VAL A 160 -3.61 16.49 -0.61
N GLU A 161 -4.83 16.68 -1.05
CA GLU A 161 -5.22 17.81 -1.91
C GLU A 161 -6.71 18.15 -1.78
N GLY A 162 -7.12 19.23 -2.42
CA GLY A 162 -8.52 19.63 -2.54
C GLY A 162 -9.02 20.52 -1.41
N ASP A 163 -10.28 20.98 -1.60
CA ASP A 163 -11.08 21.72 -0.61
C ASP A 163 -12.51 21.15 -0.68
N PRO A 164 -12.96 20.34 0.31
CA PRO A 164 -12.21 19.95 1.52
C PRO A 164 -10.97 19.12 1.22
N THR A 165 -9.99 19.17 2.14
CA THR A 165 -8.74 18.41 2.03
C THR A 165 -9.01 16.90 2.11
N GLU A 166 -8.51 16.16 1.14
CA GLU A 166 -8.69 14.70 1.04
C GLU A 166 -7.35 13.97 0.86
N LEU A 167 -7.23 12.80 1.45
CA LEU A 167 -6.23 11.81 1.04
C LEU A 167 -6.75 11.13 -0.23
N THR A 168 -6.16 11.45 -1.37
CA THR A 168 -6.58 10.93 -2.69
C THR A 168 -5.75 9.74 -3.11
N LEU A 169 -6.41 8.77 -3.75
CA LEU A 169 -5.82 7.59 -4.37
C LEU A 169 -6.19 7.65 -5.86
N THR A 170 -5.20 7.84 -6.72
CA THR A 170 -5.42 8.06 -8.15
C THR A 170 -4.62 7.08 -8.98
N TRP A 171 -5.27 6.39 -9.90
CA TRP A 171 -4.62 5.55 -10.90
C TRP A 171 -5.52 5.37 -12.11
N ASP A 172 -4.93 5.39 -13.32
CA ASP A 172 -5.67 5.43 -14.56
C ASP A 172 -6.64 6.63 -14.57
N ASP A 173 -7.88 6.44 -14.94
CA ASP A 173 -8.94 7.46 -14.94
C ASP A 173 -9.72 7.51 -13.62
N VAL A 174 -9.36 6.71 -12.62
CA VAL A 174 -10.06 6.58 -11.34
C VAL A 174 -9.35 7.36 -10.24
N GLN A 175 -10.12 8.16 -9.51
CA GLN A 175 -9.71 8.80 -8.27
C GLN A 175 -10.76 8.57 -7.18
N VAL A 176 -10.30 8.29 -5.97
CA VAL A 176 -11.12 8.33 -4.75
C VAL A 176 -10.43 9.21 -3.72
N GLY A 177 -11.19 9.86 -2.85
CA GLY A 177 -10.65 10.75 -1.82
C GLY A 177 -11.34 10.55 -0.48
N VAL A 178 -10.56 10.41 0.58
CA VAL A 178 -11.04 10.36 1.95
C VAL A 178 -10.78 11.71 2.59
N PRO A 179 -11.81 12.46 3.05
CA PRO A 179 -11.61 13.71 3.76
C PRO A 179 -10.72 13.51 5.00
N VAL A 180 -9.72 14.38 5.17
CA VAL A 180 -8.79 14.35 6.30
C VAL A 180 -8.70 15.74 6.94
N SER A 181 -8.72 15.77 8.27
CA SER A 181 -8.56 17.01 9.03
C SER A 181 -7.94 16.74 10.40
N ALA A 182 -7.25 17.72 10.96
CA ALA A 182 -6.86 17.68 12.37
C ALA A 182 -8.11 17.56 13.27
N GLN A 183 -7.96 16.88 14.39
CA GLN A 183 -9.02 16.74 15.40
C GLN A 183 -8.91 17.85 16.45
#